data_7bb253682a19fda37ad601f9c87d9d28
#
_entry.id   7bb253682a19fda37ad601f9c87d9d28
#
_cell.length_a   1.000
_cell.length_b   1.000
_cell.length_c   1.000
_cell.angle_alpha   90.00
_cell.angle_beta   90.00
_cell.angle_gamma   90.00
#
_symmetry.space_group_name_H-M   'P 1'
#
loop_
_entity.id
_entity.type
_entity.pdbx_description
1 polymer ?
#
loop_
_entity_poly.entity_id
_entity_poly.type
_entity_poly.pdbx_seq_one_letter_code
_entity_poly.pdbx_strand_id
1 'polypeptide(L)'
;VVTQDLHGNHSQLRVDSADTIIGFDTYPHVDMAERGLEAADLIVAILRGEVRPVMALRQLPLFWNVICQVTANWPMSELMERVHAMESRPGVLAITVSTGFPWADVPDMGASVIVVTNDDHALARATADELGDWIWEHRQLWTTKPVAVKDAIRQGESIGKFPIVLADHADNTGGGSPGDSTEILRTFLELNLQDAVLLYMVDPKVVDIAFAAGIGQQVSVAVGGKSDPIQGPPVLMDAEVMALSNGDFTYDGPMYAGLTGNMGRSAWLKQGGVSVVVVNAKEQPLGPAFARTLGIQCEQMKYIAVKSAAHFRASFGRFAETIINVDAQGIQTHDFAKLPYRKRSREFFPLEIPN
;
A
#
# COMPACT_ATOMS: atom_id res chain seq x y z
N VAL A 1 -4.12 20.07 16.49
CA VAL A 1 -4.83 19.11 15.63
C VAL A 1 -3.80 18.38 14.78
N VAL A 2 -3.91 17.07 14.67
CA VAL A 2 -3.01 16.21 13.89
C VAL A 2 -3.84 15.46 12.84
N THR A 3 -3.42 15.50 11.57
CA THR A 3 -3.92 14.61 10.53
C THR A 3 -2.90 13.50 10.26
N GLN A 4 -3.35 12.31 9.91
CA GLN A 4 -2.44 11.18 9.72
C GLN A 4 -3.00 10.09 8.81
N ASP A 5 -2.07 9.28 8.30
CA ASP A 5 -2.35 8.04 7.59
C ASP A 5 -2.94 6.99 8.54
N LEU A 6 -3.89 6.20 8.05
CA LEU A 6 -4.53 5.12 8.83
C LEU A 6 -3.57 3.96 9.18
N HIS A 7 -2.39 3.89 8.59
CA HIS A 7 -1.37 2.88 8.91
C HIS A 7 -0.52 3.26 10.15
N GLY A 8 -0.96 4.21 10.96
CA GLY A 8 -0.24 4.65 12.16
C GLY A 8 -0.24 3.61 13.27
N ASN A 9 0.90 3.43 13.95
CA ASN A 9 0.99 2.78 15.24
C ASN A 9 0.85 3.86 16.34
N HIS A 10 -0.12 3.74 17.24
CA HIS A 10 -0.46 4.79 18.19
C HIS A 10 -0.11 4.42 19.63
N SER A 11 0.64 5.30 20.31
CA SER A 11 0.89 5.24 21.74
C SER A 11 -0.09 6.15 22.50
N GLN A 12 -0.29 5.87 23.79
CA GLN A 12 -1.03 6.78 24.69
C GLN A 12 -0.36 8.15 24.74
N LEU A 13 0.99 8.20 24.79
CA LEU A 13 1.74 9.46 24.80
C LEU A 13 1.42 10.33 23.58
N ARG A 14 1.23 9.73 22.41
CA ARG A 14 0.87 10.46 21.18
C ARG A 14 -0.50 11.11 21.32
N VAL A 15 -1.47 10.38 21.86
CA VAL A 15 -2.83 10.88 22.09
C VAL A 15 -2.82 11.99 23.16
N ASP A 16 -2.09 11.81 24.25
CA ASP A 16 -1.97 12.80 25.33
C ASP A 16 -1.24 14.08 24.90
N SER A 17 -0.48 14.03 23.79
CA SER A 17 0.31 15.16 23.28
C SER A 17 -0.42 15.99 22.21
N ALA A 18 -1.66 15.65 21.90
CA ALA A 18 -2.46 16.34 20.88
C ALA A 18 -3.85 16.66 21.42
N ASP A 19 -4.47 17.75 20.95
CA ASP A 19 -5.88 18.04 21.26
C ASP A 19 -6.82 17.15 20.47
N THR A 20 -6.47 16.86 19.20
CA THR A 20 -7.23 15.95 18.33
C THR A 20 -6.32 15.24 17.33
N ILE A 21 -6.71 14.03 16.97
CA ILE A 21 -6.09 13.22 15.91
C ILE A 21 -7.18 12.78 14.97
N ILE A 22 -6.99 13.04 13.64
CA ILE A 22 -7.90 12.67 12.57
C ILE A 22 -7.11 11.84 11.55
N GLY A 23 -7.51 10.59 11.36
CA GLY A 23 -6.92 9.70 10.35
C GLY A 23 -7.65 9.73 9.02
N PHE A 24 -7.01 9.20 7.98
CA PHE A 24 -7.69 8.91 6.72
C PHE A 24 -8.73 7.81 6.93
N ASP A 25 -9.89 7.95 6.26
CA ASP A 25 -10.94 6.94 6.25
C ASP A 25 -10.82 5.97 5.07
N THR A 26 -9.98 6.30 4.09
CA THR A 26 -9.90 5.53 2.86
C THR A 26 -8.53 4.91 2.60
N TYR A 27 -8.56 3.69 2.05
CA TYR A 27 -7.43 3.04 1.45
C TYR A 27 -7.87 2.42 0.11
N PRO A 28 -7.39 2.93 -1.04
CA PRO A 28 -6.43 4.01 -1.31
C PRO A 28 -6.79 5.36 -0.67
N HIS A 29 -5.77 6.19 -0.33
CA HIS A 29 -5.94 7.49 0.33
C HIS A 29 -6.45 8.55 -0.66
N VAL A 30 -7.74 8.54 -0.92
CA VAL A 30 -8.38 9.49 -1.84
C VAL A 30 -9.10 10.62 -1.12
N ASP A 31 -9.18 10.57 0.21
CA ASP A 31 -9.89 11.51 1.10
C ASP A 31 -8.96 12.48 1.85
N MET A 32 -7.68 12.56 1.48
CA MET A 32 -6.70 13.41 2.19
C MET A 32 -7.11 14.88 2.28
N ALA A 33 -7.76 15.43 1.23
CA ALA A 33 -8.23 16.80 1.21
C ALA A 33 -9.41 17.00 2.16
N GLU A 34 -10.36 16.08 2.16
CA GLU A 34 -11.53 16.08 3.04
C GLU A 34 -11.11 16.00 4.51
N ARG A 35 -10.18 15.10 4.85
CA ARG A 35 -9.64 15.01 6.23
C ARG A 35 -8.88 16.27 6.63
N GLY A 36 -8.18 16.91 5.68
CA GLY A 36 -7.53 18.20 5.90
C GLY A 36 -8.53 19.33 6.19
N LEU A 37 -9.66 19.37 5.48
CA LEU A 37 -10.74 20.34 5.71
C LEU A 37 -11.41 20.11 7.07
N GLU A 38 -11.74 18.88 7.42
CA GLU A 38 -12.29 18.52 8.73
C GLU A 38 -11.37 18.96 9.87
N ALA A 39 -10.06 18.70 9.75
CA ALA A 39 -9.09 19.16 10.72
C ALA A 39 -9.03 20.68 10.85
N ALA A 40 -9.16 21.41 9.73
CA ALA A 40 -9.21 22.86 9.71
C ALA A 40 -10.47 23.41 10.38
N ASP A 41 -11.64 22.82 10.11
CA ASP A 41 -12.88 23.20 10.75
C ASP A 41 -12.85 22.95 12.25
N LEU A 42 -12.31 21.82 12.66
CA LEU A 42 -12.18 21.44 14.07
C LEU A 42 -11.23 22.38 14.82
N ILE A 43 -10.06 22.74 14.26
CA ILE A 43 -9.15 23.69 14.92
C ILE A 43 -9.80 25.09 15.05
N VAL A 44 -10.58 25.52 14.07
CA VAL A 44 -11.30 26.81 14.15
C VAL A 44 -12.35 26.76 15.24
N ALA A 45 -13.13 25.68 15.36
CA ALA A 45 -14.13 25.50 16.42
C ALA A 45 -13.49 25.50 17.82
N ILE A 46 -12.32 24.83 17.97
CA ILE A 46 -11.54 24.84 19.24
C ILE A 46 -11.12 26.27 19.58
N LEU A 47 -10.55 27.02 18.64
CA LEU A 47 -10.06 28.39 18.89
C LEU A 47 -11.19 29.37 19.21
N ARG A 48 -12.40 29.10 18.73
CA ARG A 48 -13.61 29.89 19.08
C ARG A 48 -14.25 29.47 20.39
N GLY A 49 -13.79 28.39 21.01
CA GLY A 49 -14.37 27.83 22.22
C GLY A 49 -15.74 27.16 22.01
N GLU A 50 -16.05 26.80 20.77
CA GLU A 50 -17.29 26.11 20.39
C GLU A 50 -17.27 24.63 20.77
N VAL A 51 -16.07 24.03 20.78
CA VAL A 51 -15.82 22.65 21.20
C VAL A 51 -14.60 22.55 22.11
N ARG A 52 -14.58 21.53 22.96
CA ARG A 52 -13.47 21.17 23.86
C ARG A 52 -13.14 19.69 23.65
N PRO A 53 -12.28 19.37 22.69
CA PRO A 53 -12.02 17.98 22.34
C PRO A 53 -11.35 17.23 23.48
N VAL A 54 -11.79 16.00 23.67
CA VAL A 54 -11.14 14.99 24.52
C VAL A 54 -11.05 13.70 23.74
N MET A 55 -10.01 12.90 23.97
CA MET A 55 -9.77 11.68 23.22
C MET A 55 -9.69 10.45 24.10
N ALA A 56 -10.08 9.30 23.53
CA ALA A 56 -9.79 7.98 24.06
C ALA A 56 -9.10 7.12 23.01
N LEU A 57 -8.11 6.34 23.44
CA LEU A 57 -7.39 5.35 22.63
C LEU A 57 -7.75 3.94 23.07
N ARG A 58 -8.12 3.09 22.12
CA ARG A 58 -8.23 1.64 22.27
C ARG A 58 -7.22 0.96 21.36
N GLN A 59 -6.15 0.43 21.93
CA GLN A 59 -5.17 -0.38 21.18
C GLN A 59 -5.63 -1.84 21.13
N LEU A 60 -5.46 -2.47 19.96
CA LEU A 60 -5.79 -3.86 19.73
C LEU A 60 -4.50 -4.66 19.44
N PRO A 61 -4.35 -5.86 20.02
CA PRO A 61 -3.22 -6.74 19.74
C PRO A 61 -3.43 -7.48 18.40
N LEU A 62 -3.56 -6.71 17.33
CA LEU A 62 -3.95 -7.18 16.01
C LEU A 62 -2.98 -6.69 14.95
N PHE A 63 -2.35 -7.61 14.22
CA PHE A 63 -1.65 -7.34 12.97
C PHE A 63 -2.65 -7.46 11.82
N TRP A 64 -3.01 -6.33 11.26
CA TRP A 64 -3.99 -6.24 10.19
C TRP A 64 -3.32 -6.43 8.84
N ASN A 65 -3.78 -7.43 8.09
CA ASN A 65 -3.23 -7.70 6.77
C ASN A 65 -3.60 -6.58 5.79
N VAL A 66 -2.60 -6.02 5.11
CA VAL A 66 -2.80 -4.87 4.20
C VAL A 66 -3.78 -5.16 3.06
N ILE A 67 -3.91 -6.41 2.63
CA ILE A 67 -4.87 -6.83 1.60
C ILE A 67 -6.32 -6.64 2.09
N CYS A 68 -6.56 -6.80 3.40
CA CYS A 68 -7.88 -6.64 4.01
C CYS A 68 -8.23 -5.19 4.35
N GLN A 69 -7.37 -4.22 4.02
CA GLN A 69 -7.55 -2.83 4.44
C GLN A 69 -8.21 -1.94 3.37
N VAL A 70 -8.54 -2.48 2.19
CA VAL A 70 -9.18 -1.73 1.10
C VAL A 70 -10.60 -1.34 1.51
N THR A 71 -10.81 -0.06 1.82
CA THR A 71 -12.03 0.45 2.48
C THR A 71 -13.29 0.36 1.63
N ALA A 72 -13.16 0.31 0.30
CA ALA A 72 -14.28 0.07 -0.61
C ALA A 72 -14.76 -1.39 -0.66
N ASN A 73 -14.00 -2.32 -0.06
CA ASN A 73 -14.28 -3.76 -0.11
C ASN A 73 -14.66 -4.28 1.26
N TRP A 74 -15.54 -5.29 1.29
CA TRP A 74 -15.76 -6.07 2.50
C TRP A 74 -14.43 -6.77 2.93
N PRO A 75 -14.05 -6.82 4.21
CA PRO A 75 -14.83 -6.42 5.39
C PRO A 75 -14.69 -4.95 5.79
N MET A 76 -13.75 -4.19 5.20
CA MET A 76 -13.51 -2.79 5.60
C MET A 76 -14.71 -1.88 5.32
N SER A 77 -15.45 -2.10 4.23
CA SER A 77 -16.64 -1.28 3.93
C SER A 77 -17.67 -1.35 5.05
N GLU A 78 -17.92 -2.53 5.62
CA GLU A 78 -18.84 -2.71 6.76
C GLU A 78 -18.31 -1.98 8.02
N LEU A 79 -17.00 -2.06 8.27
CA LEU A 79 -16.40 -1.32 9.38
C LEU A 79 -16.56 0.19 9.21
N MET A 80 -16.30 0.72 8.01
CA MET A 80 -16.41 2.18 7.76
C MET A 80 -17.86 2.66 7.83
N GLU A 81 -18.84 1.89 7.36
CA GLU A 81 -20.27 2.19 7.58
C GLU A 81 -20.59 2.30 9.08
N ARG A 82 -20.03 1.41 9.91
CA ARG A 82 -20.20 1.45 11.37
C ARG A 82 -19.51 2.67 11.97
N VAL A 83 -18.29 3.01 11.55
CA VAL A 83 -17.57 4.21 11.98
C VAL A 83 -18.41 5.46 11.72
N HIS A 84 -18.89 5.67 10.51
CA HIS A 84 -19.68 6.84 10.14
C HIS A 84 -21.02 6.90 10.90
N ALA A 85 -21.66 5.76 11.16
CA ALA A 85 -22.86 5.70 11.99
C ALA A 85 -22.57 6.11 13.44
N MET A 86 -21.41 5.74 13.99
CA MET A 86 -21.00 6.13 15.34
C MET A 86 -20.57 7.61 15.41
N GLU A 87 -19.93 8.15 14.39
CA GLU A 87 -19.61 9.58 14.28
C GLU A 87 -20.87 10.47 14.28
N SER A 88 -21.97 9.95 13.78
CA SER A 88 -23.26 10.67 13.79
C SER A 88 -23.89 10.80 15.19
N ARG A 89 -23.31 10.18 16.22
CA ARG A 89 -23.82 10.27 17.60
C ARG A 89 -23.57 11.67 18.19
N PRO A 90 -24.53 12.25 18.93
CA PRO A 90 -24.34 13.54 19.57
C PRO A 90 -23.10 13.55 20.48
N GLY A 91 -22.24 14.55 20.31
CA GLY A 91 -21.02 14.72 21.11
C GLY A 91 -19.78 14.01 20.56
N VAL A 92 -19.90 13.11 19.58
CA VAL A 92 -18.76 12.56 18.85
C VAL A 92 -18.32 13.58 17.79
N LEU A 93 -17.02 13.88 17.74
CA LEU A 93 -16.43 14.85 16.82
C LEU A 93 -15.67 14.17 15.67
N ALA A 94 -14.97 13.06 15.95
CA ALA A 94 -14.26 12.26 14.94
C ALA A 94 -13.95 10.87 15.50
N ILE A 95 -13.86 9.88 14.61
CA ILE A 95 -13.36 8.54 14.92
C ILE A 95 -12.27 8.17 13.92
N THR A 96 -11.13 7.74 14.41
CA THR A 96 -10.02 7.24 13.59
C THR A 96 -9.83 5.75 13.86
N VAL A 97 -9.95 4.93 12.83
CA VAL A 97 -9.52 3.53 12.87
C VAL A 97 -8.16 3.42 12.21
N SER A 98 -7.14 3.09 12.99
CA SER A 98 -5.80 2.84 12.48
C SER A 98 -5.54 1.35 12.39
N THR A 99 -5.17 0.89 11.21
CA THR A 99 -4.86 -0.53 10.95
C THR A 99 -3.48 -0.94 11.48
N GLY A 100 -2.68 0.06 11.89
CA GLY A 100 -1.30 -0.14 12.31
C GLY A 100 -0.36 -0.46 11.15
N PHE A 101 0.91 -0.65 11.47
CA PHE A 101 1.96 -0.98 10.51
C PHE A 101 2.84 -2.10 11.07
N PRO A 102 2.53 -3.37 10.77
CA PRO A 102 3.19 -4.53 11.38
C PRO A 102 4.69 -4.66 11.09
N TRP A 103 5.16 -4.02 10.02
CA TRP A 103 6.59 -4.07 9.64
C TRP A 103 7.47 -3.08 10.41
N ALA A 104 6.88 -2.16 11.19
CA ALA A 104 7.61 -1.31 12.11
C ALA A 104 7.67 -1.97 13.50
N ASP A 105 8.85 -2.45 13.88
CA ASP A 105 9.08 -3.07 15.19
C ASP A 105 9.17 -1.99 16.28
N VAL A 106 8.01 -1.56 16.78
CA VAL A 106 7.85 -0.56 17.84
C VAL A 106 6.99 -1.11 18.97
N PRO A 107 7.13 -0.61 20.23
CA PRO A 107 6.37 -1.14 21.36
C PRO A 107 4.85 -1.04 21.22
N ASP A 108 4.36 0.05 20.63
CA ASP A 108 2.93 0.38 20.49
C ASP A 108 2.35 -0.01 19.13
N MET A 109 2.92 -1.05 18.50
CA MET A 109 2.43 -1.53 17.21
C MET A 109 1.03 -2.17 17.32
N GLY A 110 0.36 -2.28 16.16
CA GLY A 110 -0.94 -2.92 16.00
C GLY A 110 -2.07 -1.94 15.70
N ALA A 111 -3.24 -2.51 15.50
CA ALA A 111 -4.45 -1.74 15.22
C ALA A 111 -4.90 -0.91 16.42
N SER A 112 -5.61 0.17 16.16
CA SER A 112 -6.16 1.02 17.23
C SER A 112 -7.37 1.83 16.77
N VAL A 113 -8.17 2.26 17.74
CA VAL A 113 -9.28 3.19 17.57
C VAL A 113 -9.01 4.42 18.41
N ILE A 114 -9.12 5.61 17.82
CA ILE A 114 -9.10 6.89 18.51
C ILE A 114 -10.46 7.54 18.32
N VAL A 115 -11.09 7.94 19.42
CA VAL A 115 -12.38 8.64 19.40
C VAL A 115 -12.19 10.01 20.01
N VAL A 116 -12.64 11.04 19.30
CA VAL A 116 -12.65 12.44 19.73
C VAL A 116 -14.09 12.83 20.07
N THR A 117 -14.32 13.36 21.25
CA THR A 117 -15.64 13.84 21.68
C THR A 117 -15.57 15.26 22.23
N ASN A 118 -16.72 15.95 22.31
CA ASN A 118 -16.82 17.28 22.89
C ASN A 118 -17.01 17.20 24.40
N ASP A 119 -15.92 17.37 25.16
CA ASP A 119 -15.86 17.45 26.64
C ASP A 119 -16.49 16.22 27.36
N ASP A 120 -16.49 15.04 26.73
CA ASP A 120 -17.07 13.82 27.27
C ASP A 120 -16.11 12.60 27.16
N HIS A 121 -15.24 12.44 28.14
CA HIS A 121 -14.32 11.32 28.22
C HIS A 121 -15.02 9.95 28.35
N ALA A 122 -16.20 9.90 28.98
CA ALA A 122 -16.94 8.67 29.17
C ALA A 122 -17.49 8.17 27.81
N LEU A 123 -18.05 9.08 27.02
CA LEU A 123 -18.52 8.80 25.65
C LEU A 123 -17.35 8.38 24.77
N ALA A 124 -16.21 9.12 24.83
CA ALA A 124 -15.03 8.77 24.02
C ALA A 124 -14.55 7.35 24.32
N ARG A 125 -14.42 7.00 25.60
CA ARG A 125 -13.99 5.66 26.03
C ARG A 125 -15.00 4.58 25.63
N ALA A 126 -16.28 4.77 25.91
CA ALA A 126 -17.31 3.79 25.57
C ALA A 126 -17.40 3.52 24.07
N THR A 127 -17.29 4.59 23.24
CA THR A 127 -17.31 4.47 21.78
C THR A 127 -16.06 3.77 21.24
N ALA A 128 -14.87 4.08 21.80
CA ALA A 128 -13.63 3.43 21.42
C ALA A 128 -13.62 1.93 21.80
N ASP A 129 -14.16 1.59 22.96
CA ASP A 129 -14.25 0.20 23.42
C ASP A 129 -15.28 -0.58 22.59
N GLU A 130 -16.47 -0.03 22.31
CA GLU A 130 -17.51 -0.66 21.46
C GLU A 130 -16.96 -1.01 20.08
N LEU A 131 -16.28 -0.07 19.43
CA LEU A 131 -15.73 -0.29 18.08
C LEU A 131 -14.52 -1.23 18.12
N GLY A 132 -13.66 -1.08 19.12
CA GLY A 132 -12.50 -1.96 19.32
C GLY A 132 -12.91 -3.42 19.59
N ASP A 133 -13.93 -3.63 20.40
CA ASP A 133 -14.46 -4.97 20.69
C ASP A 133 -15.05 -5.59 19.43
N TRP A 134 -15.81 -4.83 18.63
CA TRP A 134 -16.31 -5.32 17.34
C TRP A 134 -15.17 -5.73 16.39
N ILE A 135 -14.12 -4.90 16.25
CA ILE A 135 -12.94 -5.23 15.43
C ILE A 135 -12.27 -6.52 15.94
N TRP A 136 -12.14 -6.66 17.25
CA TRP A 136 -11.51 -7.83 17.87
C TRP A 136 -12.32 -9.09 17.70
N GLU A 137 -13.64 -9.04 17.89
CA GLU A 137 -14.55 -10.17 17.66
C GLU A 137 -14.47 -10.66 16.22
N HIS A 138 -14.30 -9.75 15.27
CA HIS A 138 -14.18 -10.04 13.83
C HIS A 138 -12.74 -10.22 13.35
N ARG A 139 -11.73 -10.37 14.27
CA ARG A 139 -10.30 -10.40 13.92
C ARG A 139 -9.90 -11.39 12.83
N GLN A 140 -10.64 -12.47 12.64
CA GLN A 140 -10.39 -13.46 11.58
C GLN A 140 -10.60 -12.88 10.16
N LEU A 141 -11.42 -11.85 10.03
CA LEU A 141 -11.69 -11.18 8.75
C LEU A 141 -10.51 -10.32 8.27
N TRP A 142 -9.64 -9.93 9.20
CA TRP A 142 -8.49 -9.05 8.93
C TRP A 142 -7.25 -9.81 8.50
N THR A 143 -7.38 -11.11 8.27
CA THR A 143 -6.30 -11.98 7.82
C THR A 143 -6.67 -12.67 6.51
N THR A 144 -5.70 -12.79 5.60
CA THR A 144 -5.87 -13.53 4.36
C THR A 144 -4.53 -14.11 3.92
N LYS A 145 -4.58 -15.11 3.06
CA LYS A 145 -3.38 -15.64 2.41
C LYS A 145 -3.39 -15.22 0.96
N PRO A 146 -2.38 -14.50 0.50
CA PRO A 146 -2.22 -14.19 -0.91
C PRO A 146 -1.92 -15.46 -1.71
N VAL A 147 -2.05 -15.37 -3.03
CA VAL A 147 -1.88 -16.48 -3.96
C VAL A 147 -0.44 -16.51 -4.47
N ALA A 148 0.19 -17.68 -4.57
CA ALA A 148 1.51 -17.80 -5.18
C ALA A 148 1.52 -17.25 -6.62
N VAL A 149 2.61 -16.62 -7.06
CA VAL A 149 2.67 -15.89 -8.35
C VAL A 149 2.21 -16.76 -9.54
N LYS A 150 2.68 -18.02 -9.64
CA LYS A 150 2.30 -18.94 -10.73
C LYS A 150 0.81 -19.30 -10.68
N ASP A 151 0.24 -19.46 -9.50
CA ASP A 151 -1.18 -19.79 -9.35
C ASP A 151 -2.06 -18.57 -9.61
N ALA A 152 -1.63 -17.37 -9.26
CA ALA A 152 -2.30 -16.13 -9.60
C ALA A 152 -2.39 -15.93 -11.11
N ILE A 153 -1.32 -16.21 -11.84
CA ILE A 153 -1.32 -16.17 -13.32
C ILE A 153 -2.34 -17.17 -13.87
N ARG A 154 -2.31 -18.44 -13.42
CA ARG A 154 -3.28 -19.47 -13.86
C ARG A 154 -4.72 -19.08 -13.52
N GLN A 155 -4.96 -18.55 -12.35
CA GLN A 155 -6.27 -18.06 -11.93
C GLN A 155 -6.76 -16.95 -12.86
N GLY A 156 -5.92 -15.97 -13.15
CA GLY A 156 -6.24 -14.90 -14.08
C GLY A 156 -6.53 -15.41 -15.49
N GLU A 157 -5.70 -16.33 -16.01
CA GLU A 157 -5.90 -16.96 -17.31
C GLU A 157 -7.23 -17.72 -17.40
N SER A 158 -7.65 -18.38 -16.31
CA SER A 158 -8.93 -19.10 -16.28
C SER A 158 -10.15 -18.19 -16.43
N ILE A 159 -10.02 -16.89 -16.12
CA ILE A 159 -11.05 -15.87 -16.33
C ILE A 159 -11.17 -15.52 -17.83
N GLY A 160 -10.07 -15.64 -18.58
CA GLY A 160 -10.02 -15.42 -20.03
C GLY A 160 -10.20 -13.96 -20.46
N LYS A 161 -10.03 -13.00 -19.53
CA LYS A 161 -10.12 -11.57 -19.77
C LYS A 161 -8.88 -10.85 -19.28
N PHE A 162 -8.49 -9.77 -19.96
CA PHE A 162 -7.28 -9.01 -19.71
C PHE A 162 -7.56 -7.49 -19.70
N PRO A 163 -6.75 -6.67 -19.01
CA PRO A 163 -5.53 -7.00 -18.25
C PRO A 163 -5.78 -7.71 -16.93
N ILE A 164 -4.84 -8.60 -16.57
CA ILE A 164 -4.70 -9.17 -15.22
C ILE A 164 -3.63 -8.36 -14.49
N VAL A 165 -3.97 -7.76 -13.34
CA VAL A 165 -3.01 -7.03 -12.50
C VAL A 165 -2.60 -7.89 -11.33
N LEU A 166 -1.30 -8.13 -11.17
CA LEU A 166 -0.69 -8.83 -10.05
C LEU A 166 -0.15 -7.79 -9.06
N ALA A 167 -0.73 -7.76 -7.85
CA ALA A 167 -0.35 -6.81 -6.81
C ALA A 167 0.74 -7.43 -5.91
N ASP A 168 1.97 -6.95 -6.08
CA ASP A 168 3.12 -7.30 -5.24
C ASP A 168 3.15 -6.39 -4.01
N HIS A 169 2.45 -6.81 -2.95
CA HIS A 169 2.43 -6.06 -1.70
C HIS A 169 3.70 -6.26 -0.86
N ALA A 170 4.39 -7.41 -1.05
CA ALA A 170 5.58 -7.74 -0.25
C ALA A 170 6.77 -6.81 -0.57
N ASP A 171 6.79 -6.23 -1.76
CA ASP A 171 7.80 -5.24 -2.16
C ASP A 171 7.17 -3.87 -2.50
N ASN A 172 6.14 -3.48 -1.74
CA ASN A 172 5.45 -2.20 -1.88
C ASN A 172 6.36 -1.03 -1.50
N THR A 173 6.79 -0.25 -2.48
CA THR A 173 7.67 0.91 -2.29
C THR A 173 7.03 2.01 -1.45
N GLY A 174 5.70 2.18 -1.50
CA GLY A 174 4.96 3.11 -0.66
C GLY A 174 4.97 2.75 0.83
N GLY A 175 5.16 1.47 1.17
CA GLY A 175 5.34 1.01 2.55
C GLY A 175 6.81 0.97 2.99
N GLY A 176 7.74 1.44 2.16
CA GLY A 176 9.17 1.51 2.50
C GLY A 176 10.04 0.39 1.93
N SER A 177 9.47 -0.60 1.23
CA SER A 177 10.25 -1.67 0.59
C SER A 177 11.23 -1.14 -0.45
N PRO A 178 12.31 -1.87 -0.74
CA PRO A 178 13.33 -1.47 -1.72
C PRO A 178 12.79 -1.30 -3.15
N GLY A 179 11.82 -2.12 -3.57
CA GLY A 179 11.28 -2.10 -4.92
C GLY A 179 12.10 -2.92 -5.91
N ASP A 180 12.93 -3.85 -5.45
CA ASP A 180 13.82 -4.64 -6.30
C ASP A 180 13.65 -6.17 -6.19
N SER A 181 12.51 -6.65 -5.63
CA SER A 181 12.20 -8.09 -5.58
C SER A 181 12.02 -8.69 -6.96
N THR A 182 12.51 -9.92 -7.14
CA THR A 182 12.75 -10.50 -8.46
C THR A 182 11.81 -11.65 -8.84
N GLU A 183 11.03 -12.19 -7.91
CA GLU A 183 10.23 -13.40 -8.12
C GLU A 183 9.24 -13.28 -9.28
N ILE A 184 8.52 -12.16 -9.35
CA ILE A 184 7.52 -11.96 -10.42
C ILE A 184 8.19 -11.87 -11.80
N LEU A 185 9.26 -11.08 -11.92
CA LEU A 185 10.00 -10.96 -13.17
C LEU A 185 10.56 -12.32 -13.64
N ARG A 186 11.16 -13.06 -12.70
CA ARG A 186 11.63 -14.43 -12.95
C ARG A 186 10.52 -15.33 -13.44
N THR A 187 9.36 -15.31 -12.76
CA THR A 187 8.20 -16.12 -13.13
C THR A 187 7.66 -15.75 -14.51
N PHE A 188 7.61 -14.46 -14.87
CA PHE A 188 7.18 -14.02 -16.20
C PHE A 188 8.09 -14.57 -17.30
N LEU A 189 9.41 -14.51 -17.08
CA LEU A 189 10.39 -15.06 -18.04
C LEU A 189 10.33 -16.60 -18.12
N GLU A 190 10.26 -17.30 -16.97
CA GLU A 190 10.15 -18.77 -16.93
C GLU A 190 8.92 -19.29 -17.67
N LEU A 191 7.80 -18.58 -17.56
CA LEU A 191 6.54 -18.92 -18.25
C LEU A 191 6.50 -18.39 -19.71
N ASN A 192 7.52 -17.63 -20.13
CA ASN A 192 7.58 -17.01 -21.46
C ASN A 192 6.29 -16.23 -21.79
N LEU A 193 5.81 -15.43 -20.82
CA LEU A 193 4.56 -14.69 -20.99
C LEU A 193 4.66 -13.70 -22.14
N GLN A 194 3.52 -13.44 -22.78
CA GLN A 194 3.40 -12.44 -23.83
C GLN A 194 2.61 -11.25 -23.33
N ASP A 195 2.97 -10.05 -23.76
CA ASP A 195 2.34 -8.80 -23.37
C ASP A 195 2.33 -8.60 -21.83
N ALA A 196 3.47 -8.95 -21.19
CA ALA A 196 3.65 -8.85 -19.75
C ALA A 196 4.56 -7.66 -19.39
N VAL A 197 4.22 -6.91 -18.34
CA VAL A 197 5.04 -5.81 -17.83
C VAL A 197 5.11 -5.80 -16.30
N LEU A 198 6.32 -5.59 -15.77
CA LEU A 198 6.54 -5.31 -14.35
C LEU A 198 6.78 -3.80 -14.15
N LEU A 199 5.94 -3.17 -13.35
CA LEU A 199 5.98 -1.77 -12.97
C LEU A 199 6.25 -1.67 -11.46
N TYR A 200 7.42 -1.28 -11.04
CA TYR A 200 8.70 -1.20 -11.74
C TYR A 200 9.78 -1.78 -10.83
N MET A 201 11.00 -1.83 -11.32
CA MET A 201 12.16 -2.34 -10.59
C MET A 201 13.11 -1.19 -10.27
N VAL A 202 13.40 -0.96 -9.00
CA VAL A 202 14.43 0.01 -8.60
C VAL A 202 15.81 -0.61 -8.82
N ASP A 203 16.51 -0.17 -9.87
CA ASP A 203 17.84 -0.66 -10.21
C ASP A 203 18.68 0.40 -10.94
N PRO A 204 19.29 1.33 -10.20
CA PRO A 204 20.10 2.41 -10.80
C PRO A 204 21.24 1.93 -11.70
N LYS A 205 21.86 0.77 -11.36
CA LYS A 205 22.95 0.20 -12.16
C LYS A 205 22.50 -0.25 -13.54
N VAL A 206 21.31 -0.88 -13.61
CA VAL A 206 20.75 -1.31 -14.89
C VAL A 206 20.29 -0.11 -15.71
N VAL A 207 19.75 0.93 -15.07
CA VAL A 207 19.43 2.20 -15.74
C VAL A 207 20.68 2.79 -16.38
N ASP A 208 21.82 2.86 -15.67
CA ASP A 208 23.08 3.39 -16.22
C ASP A 208 23.56 2.60 -17.43
N ILE A 209 23.46 1.26 -17.38
CA ILE A 209 23.81 0.39 -18.54
C ILE A 209 22.89 0.68 -19.73
N ALA A 210 21.57 0.79 -19.51
CA ALA A 210 20.61 1.06 -20.57
C ALA A 210 20.86 2.44 -21.23
N PHE A 211 21.14 3.47 -20.42
CA PHE A 211 21.47 4.80 -20.94
C PHE A 211 22.79 4.82 -21.73
N ALA A 212 23.79 4.07 -21.27
CA ALA A 212 25.07 3.96 -21.98
C ALA A 212 24.92 3.21 -23.32
N ALA A 213 24.05 2.20 -23.38
CA ALA A 213 23.78 1.44 -24.60
C ALA A 213 22.95 2.24 -25.62
N GLY A 214 21.90 2.93 -25.17
CA GLY A 214 20.97 3.66 -26.03
C GLY A 214 19.78 2.82 -26.53
N ILE A 215 18.76 3.52 -27.03
CA ILE A 215 17.52 2.91 -27.53
C ILE A 215 17.81 2.00 -28.72
N GLY A 216 17.12 0.84 -28.79
CA GLY A 216 17.27 -0.18 -29.81
C GLY A 216 18.46 -1.11 -29.62
N GLN A 217 19.30 -0.89 -28.60
CA GLN A 217 20.47 -1.73 -28.34
C GLN A 217 20.12 -2.92 -27.43
N GLN A 218 20.83 -4.03 -27.64
CA GLN A 218 20.74 -5.22 -26.77
C GLN A 218 21.69 -5.06 -25.58
N VAL A 219 21.22 -5.41 -24.39
CA VAL A 219 22.00 -5.39 -23.15
C VAL A 219 21.84 -6.71 -22.40
N SER A 220 22.94 -7.24 -21.86
CA SER A 220 22.92 -8.36 -20.93
C SER A 220 23.08 -7.83 -19.52
N VAL A 221 22.02 -7.93 -18.71
CA VAL A 221 21.93 -7.30 -17.38
C VAL A 221 21.43 -8.24 -16.32
N ALA A 222 21.82 -8.00 -15.07
CA ALA A 222 21.27 -8.68 -13.89
C ALA A 222 20.33 -7.69 -13.17
N VAL A 223 19.02 -7.93 -13.26
CA VAL A 223 17.97 -6.99 -12.83
C VAL A 223 17.47 -7.33 -11.43
N GLY A 224 17.39 -6.31 -10.55
CA GLY A 224 16.84 -6.41 -9.19
C GLY A 224 17.68 -7.23 -8.21
N GLY A 225 17.13 -7.55 -7.04
CA GLY A 225 17.70 -8.45 -6.03
C GLY A 225 19.05 -7.99 -5.47
N LYS A 226 19.26 -6.68 -5.29
CA LYS A 226 20.55 -6.10 -4.88
C LYS A 226 20.53 -5.43 -3.52
N SER A 227 19.34 -5.18 -2.98
CA SER A 227 19.18 -4.47 -1.71
C SER A 227 19.26 -5.38 -0.49
N ASP A 228 18.61 -6.54 -0.54
CA ASP A 228 18.55 -7.51 0.54
C ASP A 228 18.33 -8.93 -0.03
N PRO A 229 18.91 -9.98 0.57
CA PRO A 229 18.71 -11.38 0.12
C PRO A 229 17.25 -11.83 0.09
N ILE A 230 16.36 -11.26 0.92
CA ILE A 230 14.93 -11.58 0.93
C ILE A 230 14.23 -11.18 -0.38
N GLN A 231 14.80 -10.25 -1.14
CA GLN A 231 14.27 -9.80 -2.43
C GLN A 231 14.55 -10.80 -3.57
N GLY A 232 15.26 -11.88 -3.27
CA GLY A 232 15.66 -12.91 -4.22
C GLY A 232 16.92 -12.54 -5.01
N PRO A 233 17.52 -13.52 -5.71
CA PRO A 233 18.71 -13.27 -6.53
C PRO A 233 18.36 -12.45 -7.78
N PRO A 234 19.30 -11.64 -8.31
CA PRO A 234 19.11 -10.91 -9.57
C PRO A 234 18.65 -11.82 -10.73
N VAL A 235 17.84 -11.27 -11.62
CA VAL A 235 17.37 -11.95 -12.82
C VAL A 235 18.25 -11.55 -14.00
N LEU A 236 18.88 -12.55 -14.64
CA LEU A 236 19.64 -12.33 -15.86
C LEU A 236 18.67 -12.12 -17.03
N MET A 237 18.87 -11.04 -17.77
CA MET A 237 18.10 -10.70 -18.96
C MET A 237 19.02 -10.32 -20.11
N ASP A 238 18.71 -10.85 -21.29
CA ASP A 238 19.21 -10.36 -22.58
C ASP A 238 18.08 -9.55 -23.22
N ALA A 239 18.11 -8.25 -23.02
CA ALA A 239 16.97 -7.38 -23.29
C ALA A 239 17.31 -6.26 -24.28
N GLU A 240 16.33 -5.86 -25.07
CA GLU A 240 16.41 -4.65 -25.89
C GLU A 240 15.99 -3.43 -25.04
N VAL A 241 16.70 -2.33 -25.20
CA VAL A 241 16.35 -1.02 -24.62
C VAL A 241 15.28 -0.38 -25.51
N MET A 242 14.02 -0.47 -25.10
CA MET A 242 12.88 0.03 -25.90
C MET A 242 12.71 1.55 -25.82
N ALA A 243 12.92 2.11 -24.61
CA ALA A 243 12.79 3.55 -24.36
C ALA A 243 13.62 3.99 -23.16
N LEU A 244 13.95 5.28 -23.11
CA LEU A 244 14.63 5.95 -22.00
C LEU A 244 13.85 7.21 -21.63
N SER A 245 13.82 7.55 -20.34
CA SER A 245 13.15 8.74 -19.82
C SER A 245 13.97 9.37 -18.69
N ASN A 246 13.83 10.69 -18.48
CA ASN A 246 14.33 11.40 -17.31
C ASN A 246 13.47 11.16 -16.05
N GLY A 247 12.31 10.50 -16.22
CA GLY A 247 11.43 10.08 -15.15
C GLY A 247 10.31 11.05 -14.79
N ASP A 248 10.24 12.23 -15.43
CA ASP A 248 9.17 13.19 -15.17
C ASP A 248 7.83 12.72 -15.70
N PHE A 249 6.78 12.86 -14.90
CA PHE A 249 5.41 12.57 -15.29
C PHE A 249 4.41 13.39 -14.48
N THR A 250 3.14 13.38 -14.89
CA THR A 250 2.04 13.99 -14.15
C THR A 250 1.08 12.89 -13.71
N TYR A 251 0.70 12.87 -12.44
CA TYR A 251 -0.32 11.95 -11.94
C TYR A 251 -1.68 12.24 -12.57
N ASP A 252 -2.31 11.23 -13.16
CA ASP A 252 -3.63 11.32 -13.84
C ASP A 252 -4.71 10.48 -13.13
N GLY A 253 -4.37 9.86 -12.02
CA GLY A 253 -5.28 9.09 -11.16
C GLY A 253 -5.96 9.93 -10.07
N PRO A 254 -6.85 9.33 -9.25
CA PRO A 254 -7.51 10.02 -8.15
C PRO A 254 -6.55 10.51 -7.06
N MET A 255 -5.44 9.78 -6.85
CA MET A 255 -4.40 10.21 -5.92
C MET A 255 -3.44 11.16 -6.64
N TYR A 256 -3.16 12.30 -6.02
CA TYR A 256 -2.22 13.33 -6.49
C TYR A 256 -2.52 13.90 -7.89
N ALA A 257 -3.78 13.83 -8.36
CA ALA A 257 -4.18 14.32 -9.70
C ALA A 257 -3.60 15.70 -10.01
N GLY A 258 -2.89 15.80 -11.14
CA GLY A 258 -2.29 17.06 -11.61
C GLY A 258 -0.96 17.43 -10.97
N LEU A 259 -0.49 16.70 -9.94
CA LEU A 259 0.84 16.89 -9.39
C LEU A 259 1.89 16.23 -10.27
N THR A 260 3.09 16.79 -10.27
CA THR A 260 4.24 16.18 -10.96
C THR A 260 4.95 15.18 -10.05
N GLY A 261 5.33 14.05 -10.64
CA GLY A 261 6.19 13.04 -10.02
C GLY A 261 7.49 12.86 -10.82
N ASN A 262 8.48 12.23 -10.21
CA ASN A 262 9.74 11.91 -10.88
C ASN A 262 10.31 10.58 -10.40
N MET A 263 10.49 9.63 -11.33
CA MET A 263 11.06 8.29 -11.10
C MET A 263 12.61 8.27 -11.26
N GLY A 264 13.21 9.42 -11.46
CA GLY A 264 14.61 9.49 -11.90
C GLY A 264 14.77 8.93 -13.32
N ARG A 265 16.02 8.88 -13.81
CA ARG A 265 16.28 8.22 -15.10
C ARG A 265 15.68 6.82 -15.10
N SER A 266 15.05 6.46 -16.19
CA SER A 266 14.27 5.22 -16.31
C SER A 266 14.42 4.60 -17.67
N ALA A 267 14.36 3.28 -17.74
CA ALA A 267 14.46 2.57 -19.00
C ALA A 267 13.37 1.47 -19.08
N TRP A 268 12.78 1.31 -20.26
CA TRP A 268 11.97 0.16 -20.60
C TRP A 268 12.86 -0.88 -21.26
N LEU A 269 13.00 -2.05 -20.63
CA LEU A 269 13.73 -3.20 -21.15
C LEU A 269 12.74 -4.29 -21.55
N LYS A 270 13.00 -4.98 -22.66
CA LYS A 270 12.12 -6.04 -23.17
C LYS A 270 12.93 -7.26 -23.58
N GLN A 271 12.51 -8.44 -23.11
CA GLN A 271 13.02 -9.73 -23.54
C GLN A 271 11.84 -10.62 -23.97
N GLY A 272 11.76 -10.95 -25.27
CA GLY A 272 10.60 -11.66 -25.80
C GLY A 272 9.29 -10.91 -25.56
N GLY A 273 8.32 -11.55 -24.92
CA GLY A 273 7.03 -10.95 -24.52
C GLY A 273 7.02 -10.21 -23.17
N VAL A 274 8.16 -10.25 -22.44
CA VAL A 274 8.25 -9.71 -21.07
C VAL A 274 8.94 -8.37 -21.07
N SER A 275 8.30 -7.39 -20.45
CA SER A 275 8.81 -6.03 -20.25
C SER A 275 9.08 -5.76 -18.75
N VAL A 276 10.12 -5.01 -18.47
CA VAL A 276 10.36 -4.43 -17.15
C VAL A 276 10.73 -2.95 -17.28
N VAL A 277 10.14 -2.12 -16.43
CA VAL A 277 10.57 -0.73 -16.29
C VAL A 277 11.56 -0.66 -15.13
N VAL A 278 12.79 -0.26 -15.41
CA VAL A 278 13.82 -0.02 -14.39
C VAL A 278 13.96 1.47 -14.12
N VAL A 279 14.10 1.84 -12.83
CA VAL A 279 14.08 3.23 -12.38
C VAL A 279 15.22 3.53 -11.40
N ASN A 280 15.64 4.81 -11.32
CA ASN A 280 16.65 5.26 -10.37
C ASN A 280 16.07 5.67 -9.00
N ALA A 281 14.87 6.24 -8.99
CA ALA A 281 14.22 6.72 -7.78
C ALA A 281 13.15 5.72 -7.30
N LYS A 282 13.06 5.57 -5.98
CA LYS A 282 12.01 4.77 -5.36
C LYS A 282 10.76 5.63 -5.20
N GLU A 283 9.75 5.32 -6.00
CA GLU A 283 8.42 5.95 -5.96
C GLU A 283 7.37 4.85 -5.97
N GLN A 284 6.13 5.15 -5.63
CA GLN A 284 5.05 4.15 -5.65
C GLN A 284 4.32 4.15 -6.99
N PRO A 285 4.02 2.98 -7.60
CA PRO A 285 3.28 2.89 -8.86
C PRO A 285 1.78 3.13 -8.63
N LEU A 286 1.37 4.38 -8.41
CA LEU A 286 -0.03 4.76 -8.14
C LEU A 286 -0.92 4.63 -9.38
N GLY A 287 -0.37 4.72 -10.59
CA GLY A 287 -1.10 4.65 -11.83
C GLY A 287 -0.23 4.43 -13.05
N PRO A 288 -0.82 4.31 -14.25
CA PRO A 288 -0.11 4.02 -15.49
C PRO A 288 0.58 5.24 -16.12
N ALA A 289 0.36 6.46 -15.61
CA ALA A 289 0.88 7.71 -16.19
C ALA A 289 2.39 7.67 -16.44
N PHE A 290 3.15 7.16 -15.46
CA PHE A 290 4.59 7.02 -15.60
C PHE A 290 4.98 6.04 -16.74
N ALA A 291 4.33 4.87 -16.83
CA ALA A 291 4.62 3.89 -17.89
C ALA A 291 4.38 4.46 -19.29
N ARG A 292 3.38 5.35 -19.44
CA ARG A 292 3.07 6.01 -20.70
C ARG A 292 4.19 6.95 -21.16
N THR A 293 5.00 7.52 -20.24
CA THR A 293 6.17 8.35 -20.64
C THR A 293 7.24 7.54 -21.35
N LEU A 294 7.26 6.24 -21.16
CA LEU A 294 8.13 5.29 -21.86
C LEU A 294 7.45 4.65 -23.08
N GLY A 295 6.18 5.01 -23.38
CA GLY A 295 5.42 4.45 -24.51
C GLY A 295 4.62 3.18 -24.19
N ILE A 296 4.61 2.72 -22.92
CA ILE A 296 3.89 1.52 -22.51
C ILE A 296 2.41 1.87 -22.29
N GLN A 297 1.53 1.19 -23.03
CA GLN A 297 0.08 1.28 -22.86
C GLN A 297 -0.39 0.13 -21.98
N CYS A 298 -0.58 0.38 -20.69
CA CYS A 298 -0.93 -0.65 -19.71
C CYS A 298 -2.26 -1.35 -20.07
N GLU A 299 -3.19 -0.61 -20.65
CA GLU A 299 -4.51 -1.10 -21.09
C GLU A 299 -4.43 -2.18 -22.17
N GLN A 300 -3.31 -2.27 -22.88
CA GLN A 300 -3.05 -3.24 -23.96
C GLN A 300 -2.24 -4.46 -23.48
N MET A 301 -1.74 -4.43 -22.24
CA MET A 301 -1.00 -5.55 -21.67
C MET A 301 -1.95 -6.65 -21.20
N LYS A 302 -1.49 -7.91 -21.30
CA LYS A 302 -2.22 -9.03 -20.69
C LYS A 302 -1.93 -9.16 -19.19
N TYR A 303 -0.66 -8.99 -18.82
CA TYR A 303 -0.20 -9.14 -17.46
C TYR A 303 0.52 -7.88 -17.03
N ILE A 304 0.09 -7.32 -15.91
CA ILE A 304 0.72 -6.15 -15.31
C ILE A 304 1.07 -6.52 -13.87
N ALA A 305 2.33 -6.45 -13.49
CA ALA A 305 2.71 -6.54 -12.09
C ALA A 305 3.04 -5.16 -11.54
N VAL A 306 2.52 -4.84 -10.36
CA VAL A 306 2.77 -3.57 -9.68
C VAL A 306 3.30 -3.81 -8.27
N LYS A 307 4.40 -3.14 -7.89
CA LYS A 307 4.97 -3.19 -6.54
C LYS A 307 4.21 -2.24 -5.61
N SER A 308 2.97 -2.64 -5.31
CA SER A 308 2.04 -1.84 -4.50
C SER A 308 0.98 -2.73 -3.86
N ALA A 309 0.53 -2.38 -2.66
CA ALA A 309 -0.49 -3.14 -1.94
C ALA A 309 -1.92 -2.79 -2.39
N ALA A 310 -2.30 -1.49 -2.37
CA ALA A 310 -3.67 -1.10 -2.70
C ALA A 310 -3.79 0.22 -3.47
N HIS A 311 -2.90 1.19 -3.29
CA HIS A 311 -3.04 2.53 -3.88
C HIS A 311 -3.25 2.54 -5.40
N PHE A 312 -2.55 1.65 -6.12
CA PHE A 312 -2.70 1.49 -7.58
C PHE A 312 -4.14 1.17 -8.01
N ARG A 313 -4.97 0.59 -7.11
CA ARG A 313 -6.36 0.19 -7.42
C ARG A 313 -7.23 1.37 -7.85
N ALA A 314 -6.97 2.55 -7.30
CA ALA A 314 -7.68 3.77 -7.67
C ALA A 314 -7.55 4.12 -9.18
N SER A 315 -6.41 3.78 -9.80
CA SER A 315 -6.13 4.03 -11.23
C SER A 315 -6.28 2.78 -12.09
N PHE A 316 -5.59 1.69 -11.74
CA PHE A 316 -5.61 0.44 -12.53
C PHE A 316 -6.97 -0.26 -12.48
N GLY A 317 -7.75 -0.12 -11.38
CA GLY A 317 -9.08 -0.70 -11.26
C GLY A 317 -10.09 -0.17 -12.30
N ARG A 318 -9.77 0.91 -13.01
CA ARG A 318 -10.61 1.47 -14.06
C ARG A 318 -10.61 0.66 -15.36
N PHE A 319 -9.57 -0.17 -15.58
CA PHE A 319 -9.40 -0.94 -16.81
C PHE A 319 -8.95 -2.39 -16.58
N ALA A 320 -8.49 -2.73 -15.38
CA ALA A 320 -8.12 -4.10 -15.03
C ALA A 320 -9.36 -5.00 -14.98
N GLU A 321 -9.35 -6.12 -15.72
CA GLU A 321 -10.43 -7.11 -15.64
C GLU A 321 -10.37 -7.91 -14.34
N THR A 322 -9.16 -8.12 -13.80
CA THR A 322 -8.98 -8.71 -12.47
C THR A 322 -7.71 -8.21 -11.81
N ILE A 323 -7.74 -8.16 -10.48
CA ILE A 323 -6.60 -7.80 -9.65
C ILE A 323 -6.40 -8.91 -8.62
N ILE A 324 -5.22 -9.53 -8.62
CA ILE A 324 -4.89 -10.64 -7.75
C ILE A 324 -3.72 -10.25 -6.86
N ASN A 325 -3.88 -10.36 -5.54
CA ASN A 325 -2.78 -10.15 -4.59
C ASN A 325 -1.87 -11.37 -4.59
N VAL A 326 -0.59 -11.17 -4.84
CA VAL A 326 0.36 -12.27 -4.96
C VAL A 326 1.26 -12.40 -3.74
N ASP A 327 1.52 -13.65 -3.34
CA ASP A 327 2.52 -13.99 -2.34
C ASP A 327 3.89 -14.08 -3.03
N ALA A 328 4.56 -12.94 -3.12
CA ALA A 328 5.89 -12.82 -3.67
C ALA A 328 6.92 -12.57 -2.55
N GLN A 329 8.20 -12.70 -2.90
CA GLN A 329 9.30 -12.37 -2.00
C GLN A 329 9.34 -10.86 -1.71
N GLY A 330 9.64 -10.49 -0.45
CA GLY A 330 9.80 -9.09 -0.07
C GLY A 330 9.74 -8.88 1.44
N ILE A 331 10.23 -7.72 1.88
CA ILE A 331 10.32 -7.38 3.31
C ILE A 331 8.96 -7.10 3.95
N GLN A 332 7.94 -6.74 3.16
CA GLN A 332 6.56 -6.57 3.65
C GLN A 332 5.74 -7.85 3.48
N THR A 333 6.34 -8.99 3.80
CA THR A 333 5.65 -10.30 3.79
C THR A 333 4.40 -10.30 4.67
N HIS A 334 3.38 -11.06 4.27
CA HIS A 334 2.21 -11.35 5.11
C HIS A 334 2.45 -12.42 6.17
N ASP A 335 3.50 -13.19 6.02
CA ASP A 335 3.93 -14.15 7.03
C ASP A 335 4.70 -13.41 8.12
N PHE A 336 3.96 -12.76 9.01
CA PHE A 336 4.53 -12.00 10.11
C PHE A 336 5.44 -12.84 11.03
N ALA A 337 5.30 -14.17 11.02
CA ALA A 337 6.18 -15.06 11.78
C ALA A 337 7.64 -15.05 11.29
N LYS A 338 7.88 -14.66 10.03
CA LYS A 338 9.22 -14.49 9.47
C LYS A 338 9.92 -13.21 9.93
N LEU A 339 9.19 -12.26 10.52
CA LEU A 339 9.76 -10.96 10.90
C LEU A 339 10.42 -11.03 12.28
N PRO A 340 11.65 -10.50 12.42
CA PRO A 340 12.44 -10.62 13.65
C PRO A 340 12.03 -9.55 14.71
N TYR A 341 10.79 -9.59 15.17
CA TYR A 341 10.30 -8.64 16.18
C TYR A 341 11.14 -8.71 17.49
N ARG A 342 11.52 -7.54 18.00
CA ARG A 342 12.33 -7.38 19.22
C ARG A 342 11.71 -6.39 20.22
N LYS A 343 10.82 -5.50 19.77
CA LYS A 343 10.28 -4.40 20.56
C LYS A 343 8.79 -4.52 20.87
N ARG A 344 8.08 -5.47 20.24
CA ARG A 344 6.67 -5.67 20.55
C ARG A 344 6.48 -5.97 22.04
N SER A 345 5.51 -5.29 22.65
CA SER A 345 5.28 -5.34 24.09
C SER A 345 4.32 -6.45 24.54
N ARG A 346 3.66 -7.14 23.61
CA ARG A 346 2.61 -8.16 23.89
C ARG A 346 2.48 -9.15 22.74
N GLU A 347 1.66 -10.18 22.94
CA GLU A 347 1.24 -11.11 21.91
C GLU A 347 0.32 -10.42 20.90
N PHE A 348 0.36 -10.84 19.63
CA PHE A 348 -0.44 -10.28 18.56
C PHE A 348 -1.10 -11.38 17.73
N PHE A 349 -2.41 -11.25 17.49
CA PHE A 349 -3.08 -12.04 16.48
C PHE A 349 -2.63 -11.58 15.06
N PRO A 350 -2.38 -12.48 14.08
CA PRO A 350 -2.58 -13.94 14.13
C PRO A 350 -1.35 -14.76 14.56
N LEU A 351 -0.27 -14.15 15.04
CA LEU A 351 0.93 -14.90 15.47
C LEU A 351 0.63 -15.75 16.70
N GLU A 352 0.01 -15.14 17.69
CA GLU A 352 -0.44 -15.78 18.92
C GLU A 352 -1.93 -15.41 19.12
N ILE A 353 -2.61 -16.14 20.00
CA ILE A 353 -3.95 -15.76 20.45
C ILE A 353 -3.80 -15.08 21.80
N PRO A 354 -3.82 -13.74 21.85
CA PRO A 354 -3.75 -13.00 23.12
C PRO A 354 -4.91 -13.38 24.04
N ASN A 355 -4.62 -13.59 25.31
CA ASN A 355 -5.59 -13.90 26.36
C ASN A 355 -6.53 -12.74 26.63
#